data_2809e4c72e93c6654b1f72d8430d4d4d
#
_entry.id   2809e4c72e93c6654b1f72d8430d4d4d
#
_cell.length_a   1.000
_cell.length_b   1.000
_cell.length_c   1.000
_cell.angle_alpha   90.00
_cell.angle_beta   90.00
_cell.angle_gamma   90.00
#
_symmetry.space_group_name_H-M   'P 1'
#
loop_
_entity.id
_entity.type
_entity.pdbx_description
1 polymer ?
#
loop_
_entity_poly.entity_id
_entity_poly.type
_entity_poly.pdbx_seq_one_letter_code
_entity_poly.pdbx_strand_id
1 'polypeptide(L)'
;MSDVLGAYVPRGSEYLYFCPFCKHHKPKLSVNFSKNAFKCWVCDTRGRNLWRLVRKFGDQAQKHEWITHVAGKIDLADYDLSQIFQKKQEEPPQRIDLPPEFVSLCNKNIPMQSRNALVYLRNRGVTKEDVIQWKMGYSSQGKFKDRVIIPSFDAEGYVNYFVARNVTKYGMRYLNPDVGRDIVFNELNVDWYNDIVLVEGVFDAIRIGQNAIPVLGSTLREDSRLFQKLVLNDCKVYTAFDTDAKKKEMRVIKALLRYNIEVFRIDTVGFEDVATMPRSVFRGRKRKATAFNDASSLLVDLINTI
;
A
#
# COMPACT_ATOMS: atom_id res chain seq x y z
N MET A 1 24.84 1.16 12.90
CA MET A 1 23.70 0.65 13.71
C MET A 1 23.73 1.16 15.14
N SER A 2 24.89 1.20 15.81
CA SER A 2 24.99 1.79 17.17
C SER A 2 24.58 3.26 17.24
N ASP A 3 24.86 4.03 16.20
CA ASP A 3 24.43 5.43 16.10
C ASP A 3 22.91 5.57 16.01
N VAL A 4 22.22 4.52 15.53
CA VAL A 4 20.75 4.49 15.38
C VAL A 4 20.05 3.94 16.63
N LEU A 5 20.61 2.87 17.24
CA LEU A 5 19.96 2.11 18.33
C LEU A 5 20.61 2.32 19.69
N GLY A 6 21.74 3.02 19.74
CA GLY A 6 22.52 3.25 20.97
C GLY A 6 23.43 2.06 21.35
N ALA A 7 23.70 1.94 22.65
CA ALA A 7 24.59 0.92 23.19
C ALA A 7 24.06 -0.51 22.98
N TYR A 8 24.98 -1.46 22.81
CA TYR A 8 24.67 -2.87 22.62
C TYR A 8 25.53 -3.80 23.50
N VAL A 9 25.06 -5.03 23.65
CA VAL A 9 25.78 -6.11 24.30
C VAL A 9 26.06 -7.20 23.27
N PRO A 10 27.34 -7.52 22.97
CA PRO A 10 27.67 -8.59 22.03
C PRO A 10 27.33 -9.97 22.62
N ARG A 11 26.78 -10.86 21.80
CA ARG A 11 26.46 -12.24 22.18
C ARG A 11 26.68 -13.19 21.02
N GLY A 12 27.89 -13.70 20.91
CA GLY A 12 28.30 -14.52 19.77
C GLY A 12 28.23 -13.74 18.45
N SER A 13 27.48 -14.23 17.49
CA SER A 13 27.27 -13.56 16.20
C SER A 13 26.15 -12.50 16.23
N GLU A 14 25.55 -12.24 17.39
CA GLU A 14 24.43 -11.32 17.54
C GLU A 14 24.78 -10.13 18.45
N TYR A 15 24.12 -9.02 18.21
CA TYR A 15 24.28 -7.78 18.96
C TYR A 15 22.93 -7.42 19.59
N LEU A 16 22.87 -7.40 20.92
CA LEU A 16 21.65 -7.12 21.65
C LEU A 16 21.52 -5.62 21.93
N TYR A 17 20.50 -4.99 21.39
CA TYR A 17 20.14 -3.59 21.59
C TYR A 17 18.89 -3.44 22.46
N PHE A 18 18.70 -2.25 23.02
CA PHE A 18 17.39 -1.87 23.56
C PHE A 18 16.38 -1.76 22.42
N CYS A 19 15.22 -2.36 22.61
CA CYS A 19 14.21 -2.37 21.55
C CYS A 19 13.50 -1.01 21.46
N PRO A 20 13.60 -0.30 20.33
CA PRO A 20 12.96 1.00 20.19
C PRO A 20 11.44 0.89 19.97
N PHE A 21 10.93 -0.31 19.66
CA PHE A 21 9.50 -0.56 19.47
C PHE A 21 8.75 -0.71 20.81
N CYS A 22 9.22 -1.57 21.71
CA CYS A 22 8.59 -1.81 23.01
C CYS A 22 9.26 -1.12 24.18
N LYS A 23 10.41 -0.46 23.96
CA LYS A 23 11.16 0.29 24.98
C LYS A 23 11.45 -0.51 26.25
N HIS A 24 11.63 -1.84 26.11
CA HIS A 24 11.93 -2.71 27.24
C HIS A 24 13.24 -2.30 27.91
N HIS A 25 13.28 -2.32 29.25
CA HIS A 25 14.40 -1.86 30.09
C HIS A 25 15.67 -2.70 29.99
N LYS A 26 15.65 -3.85 29.33
CA LYS A 26 16.83 -4.69 29.05
C LYS A 26 17.06 -4.81 27.53
N PRO A 27 18.31 -4.99 27.07
CA PRO A 27 18.61 -5.17 25.66
C PRO A 27 18.09 -6.54 25.18
N LYS A 28 16.97 -6.53 24.45
CA LYS A 28 16.26 -7.72 23.98
C LYS A 28 16.03 -7.74 22.47
N LEU A 29 16.47 -6.69 21.76
CA LEU A 29 16.48 -6.66 20.31
C LEU A 29 17.79 -7.26 19.81
N SER A 30 17.73 -8.50 19.35
CA SER A 30 18.86 -9.19 18.71
C SER A 30 18.99 -8.70 17.27
N VAL A 31 20.18 -8.28 16.88
CA VAL A 31 20.58 -7.87 15.53
C VAL A 31 21.70 -8.78 15.05
N ASN A 32 21.51 -9.40 13.90
CA ASN A 32 22.49 -10.25 13.23
C ASN A 32 22.87 -9.63 11.89
N PHE A 33 24.08 -9.10 11.79
CA PHE A 33 24.54 -8.43 10.57
C PHE A 33 24.80 -9.40 9.42
N SER A 34 25.32 -10.60 9.71
CA SER A 34 25.59 -11.60 8.67
C SER A 34 24.32 -12.14 8.02
N LYS A 35 23.23 -12.23 8.78
CA LYS A 35 21.91 -12.67 8.29
C LYS A 35 21.03 -11.51 7.84
N ASN A 36 21.50 -10.27 7.96
CA ASN A 36 20.73 -9.04 7.71
C ASN A 36 19.35 -9.07 8.39
N ALA A 37 19.31 -9.50 9.68
CA ALA A 37 18.07 -9.79 10.37
C ALA A 37 18.08 -9.27 11.81
N PHE A 38 16.87 -9.01 12.33
CA PHE A 38 16.67 -8.64 13.73
C PHE A 38 15.41 -9.30 14.31
N LYS A 39 15.43 -9.49 15.64
CA LYS A 39 14.27 -9.96 16.41
C LYS A 39 14.29 -9.40 17.83
N CYS A 40 13.16 -8.85 18.30
CA CYS A 40 12.96 -8.56 19.71
C CYS A 40 12.33 -9.77 20.41
N TRP A 41 12.97 -10.24 21.48
CA TRP A 41 12.51 -11.38 22.27
C TRP A 41 11.37 -11.05 23.26
N VAL A 42 10.94 -9.78 23.31
CA VAL A 42 9.84 -9.33 24.19
C VAL A 42 8.57 -9.05 23.39
N CYS A 43 8.67 -8.20 22.35
CA CYS A 43 7.48 -7.81 21.55
C CYS A 43 7.37 -8.59 20.22
N ASP A 44 8.25 -9.56 19.98
CA ASP A 44 8.34 -10.39 18.78
C ASP A 44 8.48 -9.61 17.45
N THR A 45 8.73 -8.30 17.50
CA THR A 45 9.04 -7.51 16.32
C THR A 45 10.31 -8.06 15.68
N ARG A 46 10.24 -8.40 14.39
CA ARG A 46 11.31 -9.03 13.65
C ARG A 46 11.35 -8.55 12.21
N GLY A 47 12.49 -8.72 11.55
CA GLY A 47 12.66 -8.40 10.13
C GLY A 47 13.91 -9.06 9.57
N ARG A 48 13.93 -9.28 8.26
CA ARG A 48 15.06 -9.84 7.49
C ARG A 48 15.86 -8.76 6.77
N ASN A 49 15.65 -7.48 7.11
CA ASN A 49 16.38 -6.36 6.56
C ASN A 49 16.63 -5.31 7.65
N LEU A 50 17.92 -5.09 7.96
CA LEU A 50 18.35 -4.12 8.98
C LEU A 50 18.11 -2.67 8.56
N TRP A 51 18.00 -2.40 7.25
CA TRP A 51 17.59 -1.10 6.74
C TRP A 51 16.28 -0.61 7.37
N ARG A 52 15.37 -1.52 7.69
CA ARG A 52 14.10 -1.20 8.36
C ARG A 52 14.30 -0.49 9.71
N LEU A 53 15.34 -0.85 10.46
CA LEU A 53 15.68 -0.18 11.71
C LEU A 53 16.27 1.21 11.44
N VAL A 54 17.22 1.31 10.51
CA VAL A 54 17.88 2.57 10.14
C VAL A 54 16.86 3.56 9.57
N ARG A 55 15.99 3.09 8.67
CA ARG A 55 14.96 3.92 8.07
C ARG A 55 13.98 4.49 9.11
N LYS A 56 13.57 3.66 10.09
CA LYS A 56 12.54 4.05 11.08
C LYS A 56 13.12 4.91 12.20
N PHE A 57 14.35 4.67 12.62
CA PHE A 57 14.92 5.27 13.83
C PHE A 57 16.16 6.12 13.55
N GLY A 58 16.76 5.99 12.38
CA GLY A 58 17.90 6.78 11.95
C GLY A 58 17.52 8.18 11.46
N ASP A 59 18.45 9.11 11.61
CA ASP A 59 18.36 10.44 10.99
C ASP A 59 18.72 10.41 9.48
N GLN A 60 18.68 11.55 8.82
CA GLN A 60 18.97 11.64 7.38
C GLN A 60 20.43 11.29 7.04
N ALA A 61 21.39 11.65 7.90
CA ALA A 61 22.81 11.36 7.68
C ALA A 61 23.05 9.84 7.80
N GLN A 62 22.50 9.19 8.83
CA GLN A 62 22.58 7.75 9.06
C GLN A 62 21.91 6.94 7.95
N LYS A 63 20.79 7.42 7.42
CA LYS A 63 20.12 6.81 6.25
C LYS A 63 21.00 6.90 5.01
N HIS A 64 21.58 8.07 4.75
CA HIS A 64 22.47 8.27 3.60
C HIS A 64 23.73 7.41 3.72
N GLU A 65 24.36 7.39 4.90
CA GLU A 65 25.54 6.55 5.18
C GLU A 65 25.24 5.07 4.96
N TRP A 66 24.10 4.59 5.45
CA TRP A 66 23.69 3.19 5.25
C TRP A 66 23.55 2.83 3.77
N ILE A 67 22.86 3.66 3.00
CA ILE A 67 22.67 3.46 1.55
C ILE A 67 24.02 3.44 0.84
N THR A 68 24.91 4.35 1.19
CA THR A 68 26.22 4.50 0.50
C THR A 68 27.21 3.38 0.85
N HIS A 69 27.27 2.98 2.12
CA HIS A 69 28.36 2.11 2.60
C HIS A 69 27.94 0.68 2.94
N VAL A 70 26.69 0.46 3.27
CA VAL A 70 26.19 -0.86 3.69
C VAL A 70 25.41 -1.52 2.55
N ALA A 71 24.49 -0.80 1.92
CA ALA A 71 23.74 -1.31 0.78
C ALA A 71 24.66 -1.62 -0.42
N GLY A 72 25.72 -0.85 -0.62
CA GLY A 72 26.71 -1.11 -1.67
C GLY A 72 27.61 -2.34 -1.43
N LYS A 73 27.56 -2.96 -0.22
CA LYS A 73 28.31 -4.20 0.13
C LYS A 73 27.41 -5.44 0.20
N ILE A 74 26.11 -5.27 0.21
CA ILE A 74 25.18 -6.38 -0.01
C ILE A 74 25.28 -6.70 -1.50
N ASP A 75 25.65 -7.93 -1.83
CA ASP A 75 25.82 -8.37 -3.21
C ASP A 75 24.47 -8.21 -3.96
N LEU A 76 24.29 -7.02 -4.48
CA LEU A 76 23.15 -6.62 -5.30
C LEU A 76 23.38 -7.01 -6.76
N ALA A 77 24.40 -7.85 -7.03
CA ALA A 77 24.79 -8.24 -8.38
C ALA A 77 23.66 -8.91 -9.18
N ASP A 78 22.67 -9.46 -8.49
CA ASP A 78 21.47 -10.03 -9.12
C ASP A 78 20.28 -9.02 -9.23
N TYR A 79 20.42 -7.82 -8.68
CA TYR A 79 19.35 -6.83 -8.69
C TYR A 79 19.83 -5.56 -9.39
N ASP A 80 19.35 -5.35 -10.60
CA ASP A 80 19.59 -4.10 -11.31
C ASP A 80 18.76 -2.94 -10.69
N LEU A 81 19.19 -2.53 -9.49
CA LEU A 81 18.62 -1.34 -8.83
C LEU A 81 18.86 -0.06 -9.65
N SER A 82 19.80 -0.07 -10.61
CA SER A 82 20.05 1.08 -11.46
C SER A 82 18.83 1.42 -12.32
N GLN A 83 18.00 0.43 -12.65
CA GLN A 83 16.75 0.67 -13.37
C GLN A 83 15.69 1.34 -12.48
N ILE A 84 15.70 1.08 -11.16
CA ILE A 84 14.79 1.74 -10.20
C ILE A 84 15.30 3.16 -9.91
N PHE A 85 16.63 3.33 -9.83
CA PHE A 85 17.29 4.60 -9.51
C PHE A 85 17.81 5.34 -10.75
N GLN A 86 17.60 4.82 -11.97
CA GLN A 86 17.72 5.70 -13.12
C GLN A 86 16.76 6.86 -12.85
N LYS A 87 17.35 8.03 -12.58
CA LYS A 87 16.62 9.29 -12.56
C LYS A 87 15.89 9.39 -13.91
N LYS A 88 14.70 8.80 -13.98
CA LYS A 88 13.65 9.37 -14.80
C LYS A 88 13.66 10.83 -14.36
N GLN A 89 14.02 11.76 -15.23
CA GLN A 89 13.86 13.18 -14.92
C GLN A 89 12.52 13.26 -14.21
N GLU A 90 12.54 13.76 -12.97
CA GLU A 90 11.32 13.78 -12.15
C GLU A 90 10.31 14.59 -12.95
N GLU A 91 9.48 13.90 -13.71
CA GLU A 91 8.34 14.54 -14.34
C GLU A 91 7.57 15.20 -13.19
N PRO A 92 7.24 16.47 -13.32
CA PRO A 92 6.52 17.17 -12.25
C PRO A 92 5.33 16.31 -11.83
N PRO A 93 5.01 16.24 -10.54
CA PRO A 93 3.93 15.41 -10.05
C PRO A 93 2.65 15.75 -10.81
N GLN A 94 1.96 14.72 -11.31
CA GLN A 94 0.70 14.90 -12.01
C GLN A 94 -0.29 15.61 -11.09
N ARG A 95 -0.79 16.77 -11.51
CA ARG A 95 -1.82 17.54 -10.81
C ARG A 95 -2.96 17.83 -11.76
N ILE A 96 -4.18 17.66 -11.29
CA ILE A 96 -5.38 17.90 -12.08
C ILE A 96 -6.41 18.64 -11.21
N ASP A 97 -7.34 19.29 -11.87
CA ASP A 97 -8.51 19.86 -11.19
C ASP A 97 -9.65 18.84 -11.10
N LEU A 98 -10.44 18.93 -10.04
CA LEU A 98 -11.72 18.24 -9.98
C LEU A 98 -12.69 18.88 -11.01
N PRO A 99 -13.66 18.10 -11.52
CA PRO A 99 -14.67 18.66 -12.42
C PRO A 99 -15.31 19.93 -11.85
N PRO A 100 -15.55 20.98 -12.65
CA PRO A 100 -16.18 22.22 -12.17
C PRO A 100 -17.53 22.00 -11.47
N GLU A 101 -18.23 20.97 -11.90
CA GLU A 101 -19.52 20.55 -11.35
C GLU A 101 -19.41 19.63 -10.12
N PHE A 102 -18.22 19.41 -9.60
CA PHE A 102 -18.01 18.60 -8.40
C PHE A 102 -18.64 19.24 -7.17
N VAL A 103 -19.55 18.52 -6.53
CA VAL A 103 -20.15 18.90 -5.25
C VAL A 103 -19.70 17.93 -4.17
N SER A 104 -19.03 18.45 -3.14
CA SER A 104 -18.57 17.62 -2.01
C SER A 104 -19.76 17.05 -1.24
N LEU A 105 -19.76 15.75 -1.01
CA LEU A 105 -20.72 15.05 -0.15
C LEU A 105 -20.41 15.22 1.35
N CYS A 106 -19.33 15.90 1.69
CA CYS A 106 -18.95 16.22 3.07
C CYS A 106 -19.63 17.51 3.57
N ASN A 107 -20.26 18.27 2.70
CA ASN A 107 -20.93 19.52 3.06
C ASN A 107 -22.18 19.26 3.92
N LYS A 108 -22.49 20.21 4.84
CA LYS A 108 -23.71 20.14 5.67
C LYS A 108 -24.97 20.24 4.82
N ASN A 109 -24.97 21.13 3.83
CA ASN A 109 -26.09 21.35 2.91
C ASN A 109 -25.76 20.71 1.56
N ILE A 110 -26.29 19.51 1.34
CA ILE A 110 -26.08 18.75 0.11
C ILE A 110 -27.26 18.99 -0.82
N PRO A 111 -27.07 19.38 -2.11
CA PRO A 111 -28.12 19.50 -3.08
C PRO A 111 -28.99 18.26 -3.20
N MET A 112 -30.29 18.42 -3.46
CA MET A 112 -31.23 17.30 -3.55
C MET A 112 -30.80 16.25 -4.58
N GLN A 113 -30.21 16.69 -5.69
CA GLN A 113 -29.69 15.84 -6.77
C GLN A 113 -28.60 14.88 -6.28
N SER A 114 -27.87 15.21 -5.21
CA SER A 114 -26.81 14.39 -4.64
C SER A 114 -27.32 13.26 -3.75
N ARG A 115 -28.63 13.22 -3.44
CA ARG A 115 -29.22 12.16 -2.56
C ARG A 115 -29.06 10.78 -3.16
N ASN A 116 -29.19 10.64 -4.48
CA ASN A 116 -29.01 9.36 -5.17
C ASN A 116 -27.58 8.80 -4.98
N ALA A 117 -26.58 9.68 -4.97
CA ALA A 117 -25.21 9.31 -4.71
C ALA A 117 -25.03 8.76 -3.28
N LEU A 118 -25.64 9.39 -2.27
CA LEU A 118 -25.58 8.91 -0.88
C LEU A 118 -26.30 7.57 -0.70
N VAL A 119 -27.45 7.39 -1.36
CA VAL A 119 -28.16 6.09 -1.35
C VAL A 119 -27.29 5.01 -2.00
N TYR A 120 -26.69 5.31 -3.16
CA TYR A 120 -25.79 4.39 -3.84
C TYR A 120 -24.59 4.00 -2.96
N LEU A 121 -23.93 4.96 -2.33
CA LEU A 121 -22.78 4.71 -1.44
C LEU A 121 -23.20 3.88 -0.23
N ARG A 122 -24.33 4.18 0.40
CA ARG A 122 -24.88 3.42 1.52
C ARG A 122 -25.15 1.96 1.13
N ASN A 123 -25.76 1.73 -0.03
CA ASN A 123 -26.04 0.39 -0.55
C ASN A 123 -24.77 -0.41 -0.83
N ARG A 124 -23.63 0.26 -1.05
CA ARG A 124 -22.33 -0.34 -1.15
C ARG A 124 -21.61 -0.46 0.21
N GLY A 125 -22.27 -0.11 1.31
CA GLY A 125 -21.72 -0.18 2.65
C GLY A 125 -20.63 0.85 2.94
N VAL A 126 -20.61 1.96 2.18
CA VAL A 126 -19.74 3.13 2.46
C VAL A 126 -20.40 3.94 3.56
N THR A 127 -19.64 4.24 4.62
CA THR A 127 -20.12 4.99 5.77
C THR A 127 -19.94 6.51 5.56
N LYS A 128 -20.49 7.32 6.48
CA LYS A 128 -20.26 8.77 6.47
C LYS A 128 -18.78 9.11 6.70
N GLU A 129 -18.14 8.38 7.58
CA GLU A 129 -16.72 8.52 7.89
C GLU A 129 -15.87 8.23 6.65
N ASP A 130 -16.23 7.20 5.88
CA ASP A 130 -15.56 6.91 4.60
C ASP A 130 -15.74 8.07 3.61
N VAL A 131 -16.96 8.63 3.49
CA VAL A 131 -17.22 9.77 2.61
C VAL A 131 -16.32 10.96 2.96
N ILE A 132 -16.17 11.25 4.25
CA ILE A 132 -15.33 12.36 4.75
C ILE A 132 -13.85 12.04 4.53
N GLN A 133 -13.41 10.85 4.91
CA GLN A 133 -12.00 10.44 4.80
C GLN A 133 -11.51 10.46 3.35
N TRP A 134 -12.35 9.99 2.43
CA TRP A 134 -12.04 9.95 0.99
C TRP A 134 -12.46 11.21 0.25
N LYS A 135 -12.96 12.24 0.94
CA LYS A 135 -13.40 13.52 0.37
C LYS A 135 -14.32 13.37 -0.85
N MET A 136 -15.22 12.38 -0.78
CA MET A 136 -16.07 12.01 -1.91
C MET A 136 -17.02 13.14 -2.30
N GLY A 137 -17.32 13.23 -3.59
CA GLY A 137 -18.28 14.15 -4.15
C GLY A 137 -19.16 13.49 -5.19
N TYR A 138 -19.99 14.32 -5.79
CA TYR A 138 -20.93 13.92 -6.83
C TYR A 138 -21.03 15.00 -7.89
N SER A 139 -21.30 14.60 -9.12
CA SER A 139 -21.58 15.49 -10.24
C SER A 139 -22.97 15.19 -10.78
N SER A 140 -23.85 16.20 -10.78
CA SER A 140 -25.22 16.10 -11.28
C SER A 140 -25.37 16.55 -12.74
N GLN A 141 -24.32 17.10 -13.34
CA GLN A 141 -24.31 17.63 -14.70
C GLN A 141 -22.91 17.49 -15.34
N GLY A 142 -22.79 17.96 -16.58
CA GLY A 142 -21.54 17.98 -17.32
C GLY A 142 -21.07 16.58 -17.74
N LYS A 143 -19.76 16.48 -18.05
CA LYS A 143 -19.12 15.25 -18.52
C LYS A 143 -19.26 14.10 -17.53
N PHE A 144 -19.22 14.39 -16.23
CA PHE A 144 -19.26 13.41 -15.15
C PHE A 144 -20.65 13.29 -14.51
N LYS A 145 -21.70 13.68 -15.23
CA LYS A 145 -23.07 13.58 -14.76
C LYS A 145 -23.39 12.20 -14.19
N ASP A 146 -24.17 12.19 -13.10
CA ASP A 146 -24.64 11.00 -12.39
C ASP A 146 -23.52 10.09 -11.88
N ARG A 147 -22.39 10.71 -11.44
CA ARG A 147 -21.23 9.96 -10.93
C ARG A 147 -20.81 10.41 -9.55
N VAL A 148 -20.56 9.43 -8.69
CA VAL A 148 -19.75 9.64 -7.49
C VAL A 148 -18.30 9.81 -7.93
N ILE A 149 -17.66 10.87 -7.43
CA ILE A 149 -16.26 11.19 -7.68
C ILE A 149 -15.47 10.96 -6.40
N ILE A 150 -14.45 10.14 -6.50
CA ILE A 150 -13.55 9.80 -5.41
C ILE A 150 -12.17 10.36 -5.76
N PRO A 151 -11.78 11.51 -5.19
CA PRO A 151 -10.47 12.12 -5.44
C PRO A 151 -9.32 11.29 -4.93
N SER A 152 -8.18 11.43 -5.57
CA SER A 152 -6.89 10.96 -5.11
C SER A 152 -5.97 12.14 -4.91
N PHE A 153 -5.23 12.16 -3.81
CA PHE A 153 -4.29 13.21 -3.46
C PHE A 153 -2.87 12.69 -3.44
N ASP A 154 -1.93 13.48 -3.96
CA ASP A 154 -0.50 13.22 -3.80
C ASP A 154 -0.03 13.44 -2.35
N ALA A 155 1.25 13.24 -2.07
CA ALA A 155 1.82 13.40 -0.73
C ALA A 155 1.75 14.84 -0.21
N GLU A 156 1.70 15.84 -1.11
CA GLU A 156 1.58 17.26 -0.79
C GLU A 156 0.12 17.73 -0.66
N GLY A 157 -0.85 16.86 -0.97
CA GLY A 157 -2.29 17.14 -0.85
C GLY A 157 -2.93 17.74 -2.10
N TYR A 158 -2.25 17.75 -3.25
CA TYR A 158 -2.85 18.14 -4.53
C TYR A 158 -3.57 16.96 -5.17
N VAL A 159 -4.68 17.25 -5.87
CA VAL A 159 -5.40 16.21 -6.61
C VAL A 159 -4.53 15.72 -7.77
N ASN A 160 -4.22 14.43 -7.78
CA ASN A 160 -3.43 13.79 -8.84
C ASN A 160 -4.26 12.88 -9.74
N TYR A 161 -5.43 12.46 -9.28
CA TYR A 161 -6.37 11.62 -10.03
C TYR A 161 -7.77 11.68 -9.39
N PHE A 162 -8.76 11.10 -10.02
CA PHE A 162 -10.03 10.73 -9.39
C PHE A 162 -10.68 9.54 -10.10
N VAL A 163 -11.50 8.81 -9.38
CA VAL A 163 -12.36 7.78 -9.96
C VAL A 163 -13.79 8.30 -9.98
N ALA A 164 -14.44 8.25 -11.15
CA ALA A 164 -15.82 8.66 -11.32
C ALA A 164 -16.71 7.46 -11.64
N ARG A 165 -17.49 7.03 -10.65
CA ARG A 165 -18.37 5.86 -10.68
C ARG A 165 -19.80 6.25 -10.95
N ASN A 166 -20.39 5.68 -11.99
CA ASN A 166 -21.81 5.87 -12.30
C ASN A 166 -22.71 5.31 -11.19
N VAL A 167 -23.67 6.09 -10.73
CA VAL A 167 -24.66 5.68 -9.72
C VAL A 167 -25.95 5.15 -10.33
N THR A 168 -26.10 5.28 -11.65
CA THR A 168 -27.24 4.74 -12.40
C THR A 168 -26.90 3.37 -12.99
N LYS A 169 -27.93 2.69 -13.50
CA LYS A 169 -27.76 1.39 -14.18
C LYS A 169 -27.36 1.55 -15.66
N TYR A 170 -27.40 2.78 -16.19
CA TYR A 170 -27.19 3.07 -17.61
C TYR A 170 -25.84 3.70 -17.88
N GLY A 171 -25.24 3.35 -19.01
CA GLY A 171 -23.98 3.92 -19.47
C GLY A 171 -22.73 3.28 -18.86
N MET A 172 -21.56 3.87 -19.13
CA MET A 172 -20.27 3.34 -18.67
C MET A 172 -20.17 3.34 -17.16
N ARG A 173 -19.78 2.19 -16.62
CA ARG A 173 -19.58 1.98 -15.18
C ARG A 173 -18.58 2.96 -14.57
N TYR A 174 -17.49 3.24 -15.25
CA TYR A 174 -16.47 4.21 -14.86
C TYR A 174 -16.17 5.18 -16.01
N LEU A 175 -15.97 6.44 -15.66
CA LEU A 175 -15.49 7.47 -16.58
C LEU A 175 -14.45 8.29 -15.81
N ASN A 176 -13.18 7.90 -15.93
CA ASN A 176 -12.09 8.54 -15.20
C ASN A 176 -11.49 9.71 -16.01
N PRO A 177 -10.66 10.57 -15.40
CA PRO A 177 -9.95 11.61 -16.14
C PRO A 177 -9.00 10.99 -17.17
N ASP A 178 -8.79 11.71 -18.28
CA ASP A 178 -7.89 11.27 -19.34
C ASP A 178 -6.45 11.71 -19.04
N VAL A 179 -5.86 11.07 -18.02
CA VAL A 179 -4.50 11.31 -17.56
C VAL A 179 -3.85 10.00 -17.13
N GLY A 180 -2.54 10.00 -16.97
CA GLY A 180 -1.78 8.83 -16.56
C GLY A 180 -2.28 8.22 -15.24
N ARG A 181 -2.15 6.91 -15.10
CA ARG A 181 -2.50 6.16 -13.87
C ARG A 181 -1.26 5.75 -13.06
N ASP A 182 -0.09 6.24 -13.45
CA ASP A 182 1.15 5.97 -12.71
C ASP A 182 1.26 6.90 -11.50
N ILE A 183 0.39 6.67 -10.54
CA ILE A 183 0.28 7.41 -9.28
C ILE A 183 0.20 6.44 -8.11
N VAL A 184 0.42 6.93 -6.91
CA VAL A 184 -0.06 6.28 -5.68
C VAL A 184 -1.42 6.88 -5.36
N PHE A 185 -2.48 6.07 -5.42
CA PHE A 185 -3.83 6.57 -5.17
C PHE A 185 -3.99 6.98 -3.72
N ASN A 186 -4.34 8.23 -3.48
CA ASN A 186 -4.55 8.83 -2.16
C ASN A 186 -3.32 8.73 -1.25
N GLU A 187 -2.14 9.01 -1.79
CA GLU A 187 -0.84 8.91 -1.12
C GLU A 187 -0.78 9.72 0.18
N LEU A 188 -1.49 10.87 0.22
CA LEU A 188 -1.62 11.72 1.41
C LEU A 188 -2.01 10.94 2.68
N ASN A 189 -2.81 9.89 2.53
CA ASN A 189 -3.33 9.09 3.65
C ASN A 189 -2.57 7.77 3.85
N VAL A 190 -1.49 7.53 3.10
CA VAL A 190 -0.69 6.31 3.22
C VAL A 190 0.34 6.44 4.32
N ASP A 191 0.28 5.56 5.30
CA ASP A 191 1.34 5.40 6.30
C ASP A 191 2.32 4.32 5.83
N TRP A 192 3.43 4.75 5.24
CA TRP A 192 4.48 3.87 4.71
C TRP A 192 5.24 3.08 5.80
N TYR A 193 5.03 3.38 7.07
CA TYR A 193 5.64 2.65 8.19
C TYR A 193 4.81 1.44 8.65
N ASN A 194 3.58 1.33 8.17
CA ASN A 194 2.67 0.24 8.48
C ASN A 194 2.45 -0.69 7.30
N ASP A 195 1.77 -1.80 7.54
CA ASP A 195 1.40 -2.78 6.51
C ASP A 195 0.57 -2.11 5.41
N ILE A 196 0.90 -2.36 4.16
CA ILE A 196 0.14 -1.92 2.99
C ILE A 196 -0.75 -3.06 2.50
N VAL A 197 -1.99 -2.75 2.13
CA VAL A 197 -2.89 -3.70 1.48
C VAL A 197 -3.12 -3.26 0.04
N LEU A 198 -2.70 -4.07 -0.92
CA LEU A 198 -2.97 -3.85 -2.34
C LEU A 198 -4.29 -4.50 -2.73
N VAL A 199 -5.14 -3.74 -3.40
CA VAL A 199 -6.46 -4.18 -3.90
C VAL A 199 -6.65 -3.74 -5.34
N GLU A 200 -7.68 -4.26 -6.03
CA GLU A 200 -7.89 -3.90 -7.44
C GLU A 200 -8.55 -2.55 -7.61
N GLY A 201 -9.58 -2.27 -6.86
CA GLY A 201 -10.43 -1.12 -7.03
C GLY A 201 -10.50 -0.18 -5.83
N VAL A 202 -10.98 1.05 -6.11
CA VAL A 202 -11.10 2.08 -5.07
C VAL A 202 -12.13 1.71 -4.01
N PHE A 203 -13.24 1.02 -4.39
CA PHE A 203 -14.24 0.59 -3.41
C PHE A 203 -13.73 -0.49 -2.47
N ASP A 204 -12.81 -1.35 -2.95
CA ASP A 204 -12.13 -2.33 -2.11
C ASP A 204 -11.24 -1.64 -1.08
N ALA A 205 -10.49 -0.62 -1.52
CA ALA A 205 -9.67 0.20 -0.64
C ALA A 205 -10.51 0.92 0.41
N ILE A 206 -11.63 1.51 0.04
CA ILE A 206 -12.58 2.16 0.96
C ILE A 206 -13.10 1.14 1.99
N ARG A 207 -13.45 -0.07 1.56
CA ARG A 207 -13.95 -1.12 2.43
C ARG A 207 -12.93 -1.52 3.50
N ILE A 208 -11.67 -1.63 3.13
CA ILE A 208 -10.57 -1.99 4.04
C ILE A 208 -10.24 -0.81 4.97
N GLY A 209 -10.20 0.40 4.42
CA GLY A 209 -9.86 1.62 5.14
C GLY A 209 -8.38 1.98 5.06
N GLN A 210 -7.75 2.21 6.22
CA GLN A 210 -6.39 2.72 6.29
C GLN A 210 -5.36 1.80 5.59
N ASN A 211 -4.42 2.40 4.88
CA ASN A 211 -3.32 1.74 4.17
C ASN A 211 -3.74 0.74 3.07
N ALA A 212 -4.96 0.85 2.56
CA ALA A 212 -5.38 0.11 1.39
C ALA A 212 -5.16 0.97 0.13
N ILE A 213 -4.39 0.44 -0.83
CA ILE A 213 -4.04 1.16 -2.06
C ILE A 213 -4.57 0.38 -3.27
N PRO A 214 -5.44 0.97 -4.10
CA PRO A 214 -5.94 0.34 -5.30
C PRO A 214 -4.92 0.42 -6.44
N VAL A 215 -4.74 -0.67 -7.19
CA VAL A 215 -3.89 -0.69 -8.38
C VAL A 215 -4.60 -0.19 -9.65
N LEU A 216 -5.85 0.27 -9.54
CA LEU A 216 -6.66 0.90 -10.58
C LEU A 216 -6.80 0.09 -11.88
N GLY A 217 -6.90 -1.22 -11.79
CA GLY A 217 -7.01 -2.10 -12.95
C GLY A 217 -5.70 -2.29 -13.72
N SER A 218 -4.63 -1.58 -13.37
CA SER A 218 -3.30 -1.75 -13.97
C SER A 218 -2.57 -2.97 -13.40
N THR A 219 -1.63 -3.52 -14.16
CA THR A 219 -0.61 -4.40 -13.60
C THR A 219 0.38 -3.53 -12.85
N LEU A 220 0.69 -3.86 -11.60
CA LEU A 220 1.74 -3.16 -10.85
C LEU A 220 3.09 -3.48 -11.51
N ARG A 221 3.62 -2.55 -12.29
CA ARG A 221 4.91 -2.69 -12.98
C ARG A 221 6.03 -2.24 -12.05
N GLU A 222 7.22 -2.79 -12.23
CA GLU A 222 8.40 -2.48 -11.41
C GLU A 222 8.85 -1.00 -11.56
N ASP A 223 8.60 -0.40 -12.72
CA ASP A 223 8.88 1.02 -12.99
C ASP A 223 7.77 1.98 -12.52
N SER A 224 6.66 1.46 -11.96
CA SER A 224 5.55 2.29 -11.48
C SER A 224 5.88 2.98 -10.15
N ARG A 225 5.36 4.19 -9.95
CA ARG A 225 5.55 4.97 -8.72
C ARG A 225 5.15 4.17 -7.46
N LEU A 226 4.03 3.46 -7.51
CA LEU A 226 3.57 2.65 -6.38
C LEU A 226 4.56 1.53 -6.06
N PHE A 227 5.05 0.80 -7.07
CA PHE A 227 6.02 -0.26 -6.88
C PHE A 227 7.31 0.27 -6.26
N GLN A 228 7.85 1.34 -6.83
CA GLN A 228 9.06 1.99 -6.31
C GLN A 228 8.89 2.45 -4.86
N LYS A 229 7.75 3.06 -4.51
CA LYS A 229 7.45 3.46 -3.12
C LYS A 229 7.37 2.26 -2.16
N LEU A 230 6.78 1.13 -2.58
CA LEU A 230 6.73 -0.09 -1.78
C LEU A 230 8.15 -0.62 -1.50
N VAL A 231 9.00 -0.67 -2.52
CA VAL A 231 10.39 -1.15 -2.41
C VAL A 231 11.23 -0.18 -1.56
N LEU A 232 11.20 1.12 -1.89
CA LEU A 232 11.96 2.15 -1.15
C LEU A 232 11.58 2.22 0.33
N ASN A 233 10.32 1.96 0.64
CA ASN A 233 9.84 1.96 2.01
C ASN A 233 9.90 0.58 2.69
N ASP A 234 10.37 -0.46 2.00
CA ASP A 234 10.45 -1.83 2.54
C ASP A 234 9.17 -2.23 3.27
N CYS A 235 8.03 -1.96 2.62
CA CYS A 235 6.73 -2.17 3.23
C CYS A 235 6.40 -3.66 3.29
N LYS A 236 5.79 -4.09 4.38
CA LYS A 236 5.09 -5.36 4.40
C LYS A 236 3.80 -5.22 3.58
N VAL A 237 3.65 -6.07 2.56
CA VAL A 237 2.55 -5.98 1.60
C VAL A 237 1.59 -7.14 1.78
N TYR A 238 0.31 -6.83 1.89
CA TYR A 238 -0.78 -7.79 1.77
C TYR A 238 -1.46 -7.59 0.42
N THR A 239 -1.75 -8.67 -0.29
CA THR A 239 -2.59 -8.63 -1.49
C THR A 239 -3.98 -9.16 -1.17
N ALA A 240 -5.01 -8.50 -1.70
CA ALA A 240 -6.41 -8.90 -1.60
C ALA A 240 -7.08 -8.57 -2.93
N PHE A 241 -6.80 -9.39 -3.95
CA PHE A 241 -7.35 -9.23 -5.29
C PHE A 241 -8.60 -10.11 -5.45
N ASP A 242 -9.42 -9.78 -6.42
CA ASP A 242 -10.61 -10.55 -6.74
C ASP A 242 -10.25 -11.96 -7.20
N THR A 243 -11.15 -12.90 -7.04
CA THR A 243 -10.88 -14.32 -7.31
C THR A 243 -10.54 -14.63 -8.77
N ASP A 244 -10.99 -13.82 -9.71
CA ASP A 244 -10.69 -13.90 -11.15
C ASP A 244 -9.34 -13.27 -11.51
N ALA A 245 -8.77 -12.45 -10.63
CA ALA A 245 -7.49 -11.76 -10.84
C ALA A 245 -6.26 -12.52 -10.30
N LYS A 246 -6.37 -13.79 -9.93
CA LYS A 246 -5.27 -14.60 -9.35
C LYS A 246 -3.98 -14.54 -10.16
N LYS A 247 -4.04 -14.65 -11.50
CA LYS A 247 -2.84 -14.56 -12.35
C LYS A 247 -2.13 -13.21 -12.25
N LYS A 248 -2.90 -12.12 -12.11
CA LYS A 248 -2.39 -10.76 -11.94
C LYS A 248 -1.78 -10.60 -10.55
N GLU A 249 -2.47 -11.07 -9.50
CA GLU A 249 -1.98 -11.08 -8.13
C GLU A 249 -0.63 -11.79 -8.02
N MET A 250 -0.52 -12.99 -8.60
CA MET A 250 0.72 -13.77 -8.59
C MET A 250 1.89 -13.06 -9.28
N ARG A 251 1.63 -12.29 -10.36
CA ARG A 251 2.68 -11.47 -10.99
C ARG A 251 3.18 -10.37 -10.05
N VAL A 252 2.25 -9.71 -9.34
CA VAL A 252 2.58 -8.69 -8.34
C VAL A 252 3.40 -9.29 -7.19
N ILE A 253 2.96 -10.43 -6.64
CA ILE A 253 3.67 -11.15 -5.58
C ILE A 253 5.09 -11.51 -6.03
N LYS A 254 5.24 -12.12 -7.21
CA LYS A 254 6.56 -12.49 -7.76
C LYS A 254 7.46 -11.28 -7.94
N ALA A 255 6.94 -10.16 -8.44
CA ALA A 255 7.71 -8.94 -8.61
C ALA A 255 8.21 -8.40 -7.26
N LEU A 256 7.35 -8.31 -6.25
CA LEU A 256 7.72 -7.82 -4.91
C LEU A 256 8.73 -8.73 -4.21
N LEU A 257 8.59 -10.05 -4.34
CA LEU A 257 9.53 -11.02 -3.74
C LEU A 257 10.95 -10.89 -4.32
N ARG A 258 11.10 -10.53 -5.61
CA ARG A 258 12.42 -10.26 -6.20
C ARG A 258 13.18 -9.12 -5.51
N TYR A 259 12.45 -8.21 -4.89
CA TYR A 259 13.02 -7.09 -4.11
C TYR A 259 12.98 -7.32 -2.61
N ASN A 260 12.91 -8.59 -2.17
CA ASN A 260 12.86 -8.98 -0.76
C ASN A 260 11.72 -8.35 0.07
N ILE A 261 10.63 -7.94 -0.58
CA ILE A 261 9.44 -7.44 0.12
C ILE A 261 8.71 -8.62 0.76
N GLU A 262 8.36 -8.50 2.03
CA GLU A 262 7.48 -9.47 2.71
C GLU A 262 6.06 -9.37 2.12
N VAL A 263 5.58 -10.46 1.49
CA VAL A 263 4.27 -10.48 0.87
C VAL A 263 3.36 -11.52 1.49
N PHE A 264 2.11 -11.14 1.72
CA PHE A 264 1.06 -11.99 2.25
C PHE A 264 -0.17 -11.92 1.36
N ARG A 265 -0.79 -13.07 1.08
CA ARG A 265 -2.06 -13.11 0.36
C ARG A 265 -3.22 -13.30 1.33
N ILE A 266 -4.21 -12.44 1.22
CA ILE A 266 -5.48 -12.55 1.95
C ILE A 266 -6.43 -13.38 1.09
N ASP A 267 -7.04 -14.40 1.66
CA ASP A 267 -8.05 -15.21 0.99
C ASP A 267 -9.33 -14.39 0.75
N THR A 268 -9.74 -14.27 -0.51
CA THR A 268 -10.97 -13.55 -0.93
C THR A 268 -12.08 -14.49 -1.38
N VAL A 269 -11.87 -15.81 -1.35
CA VAL A 269 -12.86 -16.82 -1.77
C VAL A 269 -14.17 -16.68 -0.98
N GLY A 270 -15.30 -16.81 -1.69
CA GLY A 270 -16.65 -16.70 -1.13
C GLY A 270 -17.24 -15.30 -1.14
N PHE A 271 -16.51 -14.31 -1.72
CA PHE A 271 -17.02 -12.97 -1.97
C PHE A 271 -16.79 -12.61 -3.45
N GLU A 272 -17.70 -11.82 -4.01
CA GLU A 272 -17.58 -11.34 -5.39
C GLU A 272 -16.36 -10.42 -5.54
N ASP A 273 -16.20 -9.49 -4.62
CA ASP A 273 -15.07 -8.58 -4.49
C ASP A 273 -14.81 -8.27 -3.00
N VAL A 274 -13.70 -7.62 -2.72
CA VAL A 274 -13.33 -7.20 -1.36
C VAL A 274 -14.31 -6.16 -0.81
N ALA A 275 -14.91 -5.33 -1.67
CA ALA A 275 -15.88 -4.33 -1.26
C ALA A 275 -17.17 -4.95 -0.68
N THR A 276 -17.51 -6.18 -1.05
CA THR A 276 -18.65 -6.93 -0.49
C THR A 276 -18.34 -7.64 0.82
N MET A 277 -17.05 -7.81 1.14
CA MET A 277 -16.62 -8.50 2.37
C MET A 277 -16.85 -7.62 3.61
N PRO A 278 -17.49 -8.14 4.69
CA PRO A 278 -17.58 -7.41 5.96
C PRO A 278 -16.20 -7.10 6.54
N ARG A 279 -16.00 -5.89 7.09
CA ARG A 279 -14.71 -5.45 7.67
C ARG A 279 -14.18 -6.41 8.78
N SER A 280 -15.05 -7.02 9.56
CA SER A 280 -14.67 -8.00 10.59
C SER A 280 -14.10 -9.28 9.97
N VAL A 281 -14.71 -9.77 8.89
CA VAL A 281 -14.25 -10.95 8.13
C VAL A 281 -12.90 -10.65 7.50
N PHE A 282 -12.76 -9.50 6.83
CA PHE A 282 -11.48 -9.07 6.24
C PHE A 282 -10.36 -9.06 7.28
N ARG A 283 -10.58 -8.42 8.44
CA ARG A 283 -9.60 -8.41 9.54
C ARG A 283 -9.22 -9.81 10.03
N GLY A 284 -10.19 -10.70 10.10
CA GLY A 284 -9.95 -12.11 10.45
C GLY A 284 -9.07 -12.82 9.42
N ARG A 285 -9.34 -12.63 8.13
CA ARG A 285 -8.58 -13.22 7.03
C ARG A 285 -7.18 -12.61 6.91
N LYS A 286 -7.02 -11.29 7.09
CA LYS A 286 -5.70 -10.64 7.13
C LYS A 286 -4.78 -11.27 8.18
N ARG A 287 -5.31 -11.61 9.37
CA ARG A 287 -4.52 -12.29 10.41
C ARG A 287 -4.07 -13.71 10.03
N LYS A 288 -4.82 -14.37 9.14
CA LYS A 288 -4.55 -15.72 8.65
C LYS A 288 -3.93 -15.73 7.24
N ALA A 289 -3.50 -14.57 6.74
CA ALA A 289 -2.99 -14.43 5.39
C ALA A 289 -1.79 -15.35 5.16
N THR A 290 -1.72 -15.95 3.96
CA THR A 290 -0.65 -16.84 3.54
C THR A 290 0.61 -16.04 3.23
N ALA A 291 1.71 -16.34 3.92
CA ALA A 291 2.99 -15.71 3.68
C ALA A 291 3.68 -16.33 2.45
N PHE A 292 4.24 -15.46 1.60
CA PHE A 292 5.15 -15.87 0.52
C PHE A 292 6.55 -15.41 0.88
N ASN A 293 7.44 -16.37 1.17
CA ASN A 293 8.80 -16.07 1.65
C ASN A 293 9.86 -16.26 0.55
N ASP A 294 9.56 -17.07 -0.48
CA ASP A 294 10.48 -17.43 -1.57
C ASP A 294 9.74 -18.04 -2.77
N ALA A 295 10.49 -18.45 -3.79
CA ALA A 295 9.97 -19.12 -4.97
C ALA A 295 9.33 -20.49 -4.67
N SER A 296 9.74 -21.17 -3.59
CA SER A 296 9.18 -22.48 -3.21
C SER A 296 7.76 -22.35 -2.67
N SER A 297 7.46 -21.31 -1.89
CA SER A 297 6.09 -21.01 -1.45
C SER A 297 5.15 -20.69 -2.62
N LEU A 298 5.68 -20.12 -3.70
CA LEU A 298 4.93 -19.91 -4.95
C LEU A 298 4.59 -21.20 -5.68
N LEU A 299 5.50 -22.17 -5.69
CA LEU A 299 5.29 -23.48 -6.32
C LEU A 299 4.23 -24.30 -5.57
N VAL A 300 4.28 -24.30 -4.24
CA VAL A 300 3.28 -24.99 -3.40
C VAL A 300 1.87 -24.42 -3.64
N ASP A 301 1.75 -23.09 -3.76
CA ASP A 301 0.46 -22.46 -4.03
C ASP A 301 -0.07 -22.78 -5.43
N LEU A 302 0.81 -22.85 -6.44
CA LEU A 302 0.45 -23.26 -7.79
C LEU A 302 -0.05 -24.73 -7.84
N ILE A 303 0.62 -25.63 -7.11
CA ILE A 303 0.23 -27.05 -7.03
C ILE A 303 -1.13 -27.20 -6.33
N ASN A 304 -1.38 -26.45 -5.27
CA ASN A 304 -2.67 -26.50 -4.54
C ASN A 304 -3.84 -25.81 -5.28
N THR A 305 -3.57 -25.17 -6.42
CA THR A 305 -4.59 -24.43 -7.22
C THR A 305 -4.97 -25.19 -8.50
N ILE A 306 -4.27 -26.28 -8.82
CA ILE A 306 -4.61 -27.26 -9.86
C ILE A 306 -5.54 -28.32 -9.29
#